data_b03c927409d7fa3a50b7f332b20de378
#
_entry.id   b03c927409d7fa3a50b7f332b20de378
#
_cell.length_a   1.000
_cell.length_b   1.000
_cell.length_c   1.000
_cell.angle_alpha   90.00
_cell.angle_beta   90.00
_cell.angle_gamma   90.00
#
_symmetry.space_group_name_H-M   'P 1'
#
loop_
_entity.id
_entity.type
_entity.pdbx_description
1 polymer ?
#
loop_
_entity_poly.entity_id
_entity_poly.type
_entity_poly.pdbx_seq_one_letter_code
_entity_poly.pdbx_strand_id
1 'polypeptide(L)'
;MDGATTSGAAPGGVLRLVPQMWIEWVRFVRRPRLPAAREAFGGRAMAEVGQLLALVIAFDFALVVGLSWLSTRLGVKTPDFEELRKFGPVLTLLVGALALPIVEEIVFRGWLSGRRRMLVAVAVLVGFIASLAMARLTVGPAPFKTMAVLLLAWLVVGSVLIWKTKGSTPLWFARVFPVLYFASALLFGLAHISNYDMSRPWVLLPFVLPQAIAGLIFGFARVRYGMWANIALHGLSNALFLGLTIAGM
;
A
#
# COMPACT_ATOMS: atom_id res chain seq x y z
N MET A 1 -26.25 -11.86 58.30
CA MET A 1 -24.82 -12.19 58.01
C MET A 1 -24.64 -12.01 56.53
N ASP A 2 -24.23 -10.78 56.18
CA ASP A 2 -24.15 -10.32 54.78
C ASP A 2 -22.80 -10.70 54.19
N GLY A 3 -22.84 -11.58 53.18
CA GLY A 3 -21.67 -11.94 52.37
C GLY A 3 -21.43 -10.91 51.25
N ALA A 4 -20.57 -9.94 51.50
CA ALA A 4 -20.13 -9.00 50.50
C ALA A 4 -19.26 -9.69 49.45
N THR A 5 -19.78 -9.88 48.23
CA THR A 5 -19.01 -10.30 47.06
C THR A 5 -18.20 -9.11 46.54
N THR A 6 -16.91 -9.14 46.79
CA THR A 6 -15.96 -8.21 46.18
C THR A 6 -15.86 -8.49 44.67
N SER A 7 -16.48 -7.62 43.92
CA SER A 7 -16.29 -7.58 42.44
C SER A 7 -14.84 -7.21 42.13
N GLY A 8 -14.05 -8.19 41.76
CA GLY A 8 -12.71 -7.99 41.23
C GLY A 8 -12.77 -7.20 39.93
N ALA A 9 -12.32 -5.94 39.92
CA ALA A 9 -12.15 -5.13 38.73
C ALA A 9 -11.09 -5.80 37.83
N ALA A 10 -11.51 -6.27 36.66
CA ALA A 10 -10.61 -6.82 35.67
C ALA A 10 -9.63 -5.73 35.19
N PRO A 11 -8.35 -6.08 34.90
CA PRO A 11 -7.35 -5.14 34.41
C PRO A 11 -7.64 -4.76 32.95
N GLY A 12 -8.61 -3.86 32.74
CA GLY A 12 -9.09 -3.48 31.41
C GLY A 12 -8.97 -1.99 31.05
N GLY A 13 -8.36 -1.16 31.92
CA GLY A 13 -8.41 0.28 31.77
C GLY A 13 -7.64 0.84 30.57
N VAL A 14 -6.46 0.32 30.28
CA VAL A 14 -5.58 0.86 29.23
C VAL A 14 -5.99 0.41 27.82
N LEU A 15 -6.54 -0.81 27.68
CA LEU A 15 -6.99 -1.34 26.38
C LEU A 15 -8.22 -0.61 25.80
N ARG A 16 -8.97 0.13 26.61
CA ARG A 16 -10.13 0.91 26.14
C ARG A 16 -9.74 2.22 25.43
N LEU A 17 -8.51 2.68 25.59
CA LEU A 17 -7.99 3.89 24.94
C LEU A 17 -7.45 3.63 23.51
N VAL A 18 -7.12 2.37 23.20
CA VAL A 18 -6.60 2.01 21.87
C VAL A 18 -7.76 1.64 20.96
N PRO A 19 -7.89 2.25 19.76
CA PRO A 19 -8.92 1.90 18.81
C PRO A 19 -8.92 0.40 18.48
N GLN A 20 -10.09 -0.20 18.41
CA GLN A 20 -10.22 -1.65 18.23
C GLN A 20 -9.50 -2.13 16.97
N MET A 21 -9.55 -1.37 15.88
CA MET A 21 -8.92 -1.74 14.61
C MET A 21 -7.40 -1.79 14.68
N TRP A 22 -6.77 -1.03 15.58
CA TRP A 22 -5.32 -1.09 15.80
C TRP A 22 -4.92 -2.45 16.40
N ILE A 23 -5.71 -2.91 17.37
CA ILE A 23 -5.50 -4.22 18.00
C ILE A 23 -5.74 -5.35 16.99
N GLU A 24 -6.79 -5.24 16.17
CA GLU A 24 -7.11 -6.23 15.15
C GLU A 24 -6.03 -6.27 14.05
N TRP A 25 -5.52 -5.12 13.62
CA TRP A 25 -4.41 -5.06 12.69
C TRP A 25 -3.15 -5.73 13.27
N VAL A 26 -2.76 -5.45 14.50
CA VAL A 26 -1.60 -6.09 15.16
C VAL A 26 -1.78 -7.62 15.23
N ARG A 27 -2.98 -8.08 15.58
CA ARG A 27 -3.29 -9.53 15.59
C ARG A 27 -3.18 -10.14 14.18
N PHE A 28 -3.67 -9.43 13.19
CA PHE A 28 -3.58 -9.87 11.79
C PHE A 28 -2.13 -9.91 11.31
N VAL A 29 -1.31 -8.90 11.57
CA VAL A 29 0.11 -8.88 11.19
C VAL A 29 0.88 -10.05 11.82
N ARG A 30 0.56 -10.42 13.05
CA ARG A 30 1.19 -11.58 13.71
C ARG A 30 0.86 -12.92 13.03
N ARG A 31 -0.34 -13.05 12.44
CA ARG A 31 -0.80 -14.28 11.77
C ARG A 31 -1.70 -13.92 10.58
N PRO A 32 -1.13 -13.42 9.49
CA PRO A 32 -1.93 -13.02 8.34
C PRO A 32 -2.68 -14.22 7.75
N ARG A 33 -3.99 -14.04 7.54
CA ARG A 33 -4.83 -15.06 6.89
C ARG A 33 -5.77 -14.37 5.91
N LEU A 34 -5.96 -15.01 4.76
CA LEU A 34 -6.95 -14.52 3.80
C LEU A 34 -8.35 -14.72 4.39
N PRO A 35 -9.15 -13.65 4.58
CA PRO A 35 -10.51 -13.77 5.08
C PRO A 35 -11.39 -14.58 4.10
N ALA A 36 -12.32 -15.38 4.65
CA ALA A 36 -13.29 -16.14 3.83
C ALA A 36 -14.25 -15.22 3.05
N ALA A 37 -14.63 -14.10 3.66
CA ALA A 37 -15.45 -13.07 3.06
C ALA A 37 -14.93 -11.68 3.45
N ARG A 38 -15.29 -10.67 2.67
CA ARG A 38 -15.00 -9.27 2.99
C ARG A 38 -16.14 -8.67 3.78
N GLU A 39 -15.81 -7.69 4.62
CA GLU A 39 -16.80 -6.84 5.25
C GLU A 39 -17.61 -6.06 4.19
N ALA A 40 -18.90 -5.97 4.40
CA ALA A 40 -19.76 -5.20 3.53
C ALA A 40 -19.46 -3.69 3.66
N PHE A 41 -19.59 -2.97 2.54
CA PHE A 41 -19.50 -1.52 2.55
C PHE A 41 -20.66 -0.93 3.38
N GLY A 42 -20.38 0.01 4.27
CA GLY A 42 -21.36 0.68 5.12
C GLY A 42 -20.72 1.55 6.18
N GLY A 43 -21.52 2.24 6.97
CA GLY A 43 -21.05 3.20 7.98
C GLY A 43 -20.05 2.60 8.98
N ARG A 44 -20.27 1.36 9.40
CA ARG A 44 -19.33 0.64 10.28
C ARG A 44 -17.98 0.45 9.60
N ALA A 45 -17.95 -0.07 8.36
CA ALA A 45 -16.71 -0.26 7.62
C ALA A 45 -15.96 1.06 7.39
N MET A 46 -16.69 2.15 7.12
CA MET A 46 -16.10 3.50 6.99
C MET A 46 -15.46 3.97 8.31
N ALA A 47 -16.13 3.78 9.45
CA ALA A 47 -15.58 4.13 10.75
C ALA A 47 -14.34 3.31 11.11
N GLU A 48 -14.34 2.00 10.82
CA GLU A 48 -13.19 1.11 11.00
C GLU A 48 -12.02 1.50 10.10
N VAL A 49 -12.26 1.85 8.85
CA VAL A 49 -11.25 2.40 7.93
C VAL A 49 -10.73 3.75 8.43
N GLY A 50 -11.58 4.60 9.00
CA GLY A 50 -11.13 5.84 9.67
C GLY A 50 -10.16 5.60 10.82
N GLN A 51 -10.36 4.54 11.63
CA GLN A 51 -9.40 4.16 12.67
C GLN A 51 -8.07 3.69 12.08
N LEU A 52 -8.08 2.99 10.92
CA LEU A 52 -6.86 2.60 10.22
C LEU A 52 -6.14 3.81 9.62
N LEU A 53 -6.87 4.82 9.11
CA LEU A 53 -6.28 6.07 8.66
C LEU A 53 -5.55 6.78 9.82
N ALA A 54 -6.19 6.88 10.98
CA ALA A 54 -5.55 7.43 12.17
C ALA A 54 -4.29 6.64 12.56
N LEU A 55 -4.27 5.32 12.36
CA LEU A 55 -3.09 4.48 12.60
C LEU A 55 -1.94 4.81 11.63
N VAL A 56 -2.23 4.95 10.33
CA VAL A 56 -1.22 5.35 9.32
C VAL A 56 -0.61 6.70 9.71
N ILE A 57 -1.46 7.70 9.96
CA ILE A 57 -1.03 9.04 10.35
C ILE A 57 -0.18 9.01 11.63
N ALA A 58 -0.58 8.23 12.64
CA ALA A 58 0.16 8.10 13.88
C ALA A 58 1.56 7.50 13.66
N PHE A 59 1.70 6.47 12.83
CA PHE A 59 3.00 5.91 12.48
C PHE A 59 3.86 6.89 11.69
N ASP A 60 3.29 7.59 10.72
CA ASP A 60 4.04 8.55 9.91
C ASP A 60 4.57 9.70 10.78
N PHE A 61 3.75 10.27 11.66
CA PHE A 61 4.20 11.30 12.59
C PHE A 61 5.24 10.78 13.61
N ALA A 62 5.07 9.56 14.12
CA ALA A 62 6.04 8.97 15.05
C ALA A 62 7.41 8.74 14.39
N LEU A 63 7.42 8.36 13.12
CA LEU A 63 8.66 8.09 12.39
C LEU A 63 9.33 9.35 11.84
N VAL A 64 8.55 10.39 11.50
CA VAL A 64 9.10 11.60 10.85
C VAL A 64 10.19 12.26 11.68
N VAL A 65 10.03 12.32 13.00
CA VAL A 65 11.04 12.95 13.90
C VAL A 65 12.35 12.16 13.86
N GLY A 66 12.28 10.84 14.04
CA GLY A 66 13.47 9.98 14.00
C GLY A 66 14.16 9.97 12.64
N LEU A 67 13.38 9.92 11.56
CA LEU A 67 13.90 9.92 10.20
C LEU A 67 14.48 11.28 9.80
N SER A 68 13.91 12.41 10.26
CA SER A 68 14.47 13.74 10.04
C SER A 68 15.84 13.89 10.74
N TRP A 69 15.94 13.41 11.98
CA TRP A 69 17.23 13.38 12.66
C TRP A 69 18.24 12.50 11.91
N LEU A 70 17.83 11.31 11.48
CA LEU A 70 18.68 10.37 10.75
C LEU A 70 19.13 10.94 9.40
N SER A 71 18.23 11.62 8.67
CA SER A 71 18.54 12.25 7.37
C SER A 71 19.63 13.31 7.49
N THR A 72 19.53 14.13 8.53
CA THR A 72 20.56 15.14 8.83
C THR A 72 21.92 14.50 9.13
N ARG A 73 21.94 13.40 9.91
CA ARG A 73 23.17 12.69 10.26
C ARG A 73 23.84 11.98 9.08
N LEU A 74 23.04 11.43 8.17
CA LEU A 74 23.53 10.67 7.03
C LEU A 74 23.68 11.50 5.74
N GLY A 75 23.26 12.78 5.77
CA GLY A 75 23.26 13.66 4.61
C GLY A 75 22.28 13.18 3.52
N VAL A 76 21.20 12.50 3.90
CA VAL A 76 20.15 12.07 2.98
C VAL A 76 19.19 13.22 2.74
N LYS A 77 19.03 13.64 1.50
CA LYS A 77 18.01 14.63 1.13
C LYS A 77 16.64 13.97 1.15
N THR A 78 15.68 14.62 1.82
CA THR A 78 14.27 14.21 1.75
C THR A 78 13.75 14.38 0.33
N PRO A 79 12.80 13.53 -0.11
CA PRO A 79 12.20 13.66 -1.42
C PRO A 79 11.59 15.05 -1.60
N ASP A 80 11.90 15.65 -2.73
CA ASP A 80 11.34 16.93 -3.12
C ASP A 80 10.23 16.69 -4.14
N PHE A 81 9.05 17.25 -3.86
CA PHE A 81 7.90 17.20 -4.74
C PHE A 81 7.82 18.42 -5.67
N GLU A 82 8.95 19.15 -5.87
CA GLU A 82 8.97 20.35 -6.72
C GLU A 82 8.44 20.10 -8.13
N GLU A 83 8.82 18.99 -8.75
CA GLU A 83 8.31 18.65 -10.09
C GLU A 83 6.78 18.54 -10.12
N LEU A 84 6.18 17.92 -9.10
CA LEU A 84 4.74 17.80 -8.99
C LEU A 84 4.08 19.15 -8.65
N ARG A 85 4.75 19.98 -7.82
CA ARG A 85 4.28 21.32 -7.45
C ARG A 85 4.23 22.30 -8.61
N LYS A 86 5.06 22.13 -9.65
CA LYS A 86 5.03 22.94 -10.88
C LYS A 86 3.68 22.92 -11.59
N PHE A 87 2.89 21.88 -11.40
CA PHE A 87 1.54 21.78 -11.98
C PHE A 87 0.47 22.52 -11.17
N GLY A 88 0.83 23.16 -10.06
CA GLY A 88 -0.08 23.85 -9.15
C GLY A 88 -0.80 22.93 -8.17
N PRO A 89 -1.40 23.49 -7.11
CA PRO A 89 -1.89 22.73 -5.95
C PRO A 89 -2.98 21.72 -6.30
N VAL A 90 -3.91 22.09 -7.17
CA VAL A 90 -5.03 21.22 -7.54
C VAL A 90 -4.54 19.97 -8.28
N LEU A 91 -3.68 20.14 -9.30
CA LEU A 91 -3.18 19.00 -10.07
C LEU A 91 -2.22 18.15 -9.24
N THR A 92 -1.43 18.75 -8.36
CA THR A 92 -0.59 18.04 -7.37
C THR A 92 -1.42 17.10 -6.51
N LEU A 93 -2.55 17.57 -5.97
CA LEU A 93 -3.46 16.75 -5.17
C LEU A 93 -4.17 15.69 -6.03
N LEU A 94 -4.67 16.05 -7.22
CA LEU A 94 -5.33 15.08 -8.10
C LEU A 94 -4.39 13.95 -8.53
N VAL A 95 -3.15 14.25 -8.83
CA VAL A 95 -2.16 13.23 -9.20
C VAL A 95 -1.66 12.49 -7.98
N GLY A 96 -1.14 13.19 -6.97
CA GLY A 96 -0.44 12.60 -5.84
C GLY A 96 -1.36 11.93 -4.80
N ALA A 97 -2.59 12.41 -4.65
CA ALA A 97 -3.53 11.86 -3.66
C ALA A 97 -4.65 11.00 -4.29
N LEU A 98 -4.81 10.99 -5.61
CA LEU A 98 -5.85 10.19 -6.25
C LEU A 98 -5.28 9.27 -7.34
N ALA A 99 -4.67 9.81 -8.39
CA ALA A 99 -4.29 9.01 -9.55
C ALA A 99 -3.16 8.01 -9.22
N LEU A 100 -2.08 8.46 -8.60
CA LEU A 100 -0.96 7.60 -8.22
C LEU A 100 -1.38 6.54 -7.18
N PRO A 101 -2.07 6.86 -6.07
CA PRO A 101 -2.57 5.86 -5.15
C PRO A 101 -3.44 4.78 -5.79
N ILE A 102 -4.33 5.14 -6.73
CA ILE A 102 -5.15 4.14 -7.45
C ILE A 102 -4.26 3.16 -8.20
N VAL A 103 -3.29 3.67 -8.98
CA VAL A 103 -2.38 2.82 -9.77
C VAL A 103 -1.52 1.94 -8.85
N GLU A 104 -0.94 2.52 -7.82
CA GLU A 104 -0.08 1.80 -6.87
C GLU A 104 -0.85 0.72 -6.12
N GLU A 105 -2.07 0.99 -5.65
CA GLU A 105 -2.88 -0.01 -4.97
C GLU A 105 -3.32 -1.15 -5.89
N ILE A 106 -3.59 -0.87 -7.17
CA ILE A 106 -3.87 -1.91 -8.15
C ILE A 106 -2.64 -2.80 -8.36
N VAL A 107 -1.47 -2.20 -8.52
CA VAL A 107 -0.21 -2.92 -8.77
C VAL A 107 0.22 -3.73 -7.55
N PHE A 108 0.31 -3.11 -6.39
CA PHE A 108 0.87 -3.75 -5.18
C PHE A 108 -0.13 -4.62 -4.42
N ARG A 109 -1.44 -4.32 -4.45
CA ARG A 109 -2.46 -5.00 -3.62
C ARG A 109 -3.63 -5.57 -4.40
N GLY A 110 -3.77 -5.27 -5.70
CA GLY A 110 -4.86 -5.81 -6.52
C GLY A 110 -5.01 -7.33 -6.41
N TRP A 111 -3.91 -8.02 -6.46
CA TRP A 111 -3.79 -9.47 -6.44
C TRP A 111 -3.88 -10.12 -5.05
N LEU A 112 -3.73 -9.36 -3.94
CA LEU A 112 -3.88 -9.88 -2.57
C LEU A 112 -5.27 -10.47 -2.27
N SER A 113 -6.26 -10.21 -3.13
CA SER A 113 -7.55 -10.88 -3.05
C SER A 113 -7.50 -12.39 -3.35
N GLY A 114 -6.43 -12.86 -3.96
CA GLY A 114 -6.28 -14.23 -4.46
C GLY A 114 -7.19 -14.58 -5.65
N ARG A 115 -8.04 -13.67 -6.13
CA ARG A 115 -8.93 -13.94 -7.26
C ARG A 115 -8.10 -14.25 -8.51
N ARG A 116 -8.37 -15.37 -9.17
CA ARG A 116 -7.61 -15.82 -10.36
C ARG A 116 -7.43 -14.73 -11.42
N ARG A 117 -8.48 -13.96 -11.71
CA ARG A 117 -8.40 -12.82 -12.64
C ARG A 117 -7.34 -11.80 -12.25
N MET A 118 -7.23 -11.49 -10.96
CA MET A 118 -6.24 -10.53 -10.46
C MET A 118 -4.82 -11.10 -10.50
N LEU A 119 -4.67 -12.42 -10.24
CA LEU A 119 -3.38 -13.09 -10.38
C LEU A 119 -2.92 -13.10 -11.84
N VAL A 120 -3.83 -13.36 -12.78
CA VAL A 120 -3.55 -13.28 -14.23
C VAL A 120 -3.21 -11.85 -14.63
N ALA A 121 -3.94 -10.84 -14.12
CA ALA A 121 -3.65 -9.44 -14.41
C ALA A 121 -2.23 -9.04 -13.98
N VAL A 122 -1.80 -9.48 -12.79
CA VAL A 122 -0.41 -9.25 -12.34
C VAL A 122 0.60 -10.02 -13.20
N ALA A 123 0.32 -11.27 -13.56
CA ALA A 123 1.21 -12.03 -14.44
C ALA A 123 1.37 -11.35 -15.81
N VAL A 124 0.28 -10.80 -16.36
CA VAL A 124 0.29 -10.01 -17.61
C VAL A 124 1.14 -8.74 -17.43
N LEU A 125 0.96 -8.01 -16.34
CA LEU A 125 1.74 -6.80 -16.05
C LEU A 125 3.25 -7.13 -15.91
N VAL A 126 3.59 -8.16 -15.14
CA VAL A 126 4.98 -8.61 -14.98
C VAL A 126 5.58 -9.04 -16.31
N GLY A 127 4.84 -9.80 -17.12
CA GLY A 127 5.25 -10.19 -18.45
C GLY A 127 5.50 -9.00 -19.39
N PHE A 128 4.63 -7.99 -19.33
CA PHE A 128 4.82 -6.72 -20.07
C PHE A 128 6.11 -6.00 -19.65
N ILE A 129 6.31 -5.80 -18.34
CA ILE A 129 7.52 -5.15 -17.80
C ILE A 129 8.78 -5.94 -18.20
N ALA A 130 8.74 -7.27 -18.06
CA ALA A 130 9.85 -8.13 -18.48
C ALA A 130 10.16 -8.04 -19.98
N SER A 131 9.12 -7.94 -20.83
CA SER A 131 9.29 -7.75 -22.29
C SER A 131 9.96 -6.42 -22.61
N LEU A 132 9.59 -5.34 -21.90
CA LEU A 132 10.22 -4.03 -22.06
C LEU A 132 11.68 -4.03 -21.61
N ALA A 133 11.96 -4.65 -20.47
CA ALA A 133 13.32 -4.77 -19.96
C ALA A 133 14.20 -5.57 -20.94
N MET A 134 13.69 -6.69 -21.45
CA MET A 134 14.39 -7.52 -22.44
C MET A 134 14.64 -6.75 -23.73
N ALA A 135 13.64 -6.03 -24.26
CA ALA A 135 13.81 -5.22 -25.46
C ALA A 135 14.89 -4.14 -25.27
N ARG A 136 14.94 -3.49 -24.12
CA ARG A 136 16.01 -2.52 -23.79
C ARG A 136 17.40 -3.15 -23.75
N LEU A 137 17.53 -4.34 -23.19
CA LEU A 137 18.81 -5.03 -23.07
C LEU A 137 19.33 -5.58 -24.40
N THR A 138 18.42 -5.97 -25.31
CA THR A 138 18.79 -6.64 -26.58
C THR A 138 18.88 -5.68 -27.75
N VAL A 139 18.04 -4.65 -27.80
CA VAL A 139 17.91 -3.75 -28.97
C VAL A 139 18.28 -2.30 -28.61
N GLY A 140 18.45 -2.00 -27.32
CA GLY A 140 18.64 -0.62 -26.85
C GLY A 140 17.32 0.15 -26.70
N PRO A 141 17.34 1.52 -26.68
CA PRO A 141 16.13 2.30 -26.54
C PRO A 141 15.15 2.00 -27.67
N ALA A 142 14.06 1.30 -27.36
CA ALA A 142 13.07 0.92 -28.35
C ALA A 142 12.38 2.16 -28.94
N PRO A 143 12.20 2.27 -30.26
CA PRO A 143 11.44 3.34 -30.89
C PRO A 143 10.02 3.40 -30.33
N PHE A 144 9.45 4.61 -30.23
CA PHE A 144 8.08 4.82 -29.70
C PHE A 144 7.04 3.88 -30.34
N LYS A 145 7.14 3.67 -31.65
CA LYS A 145 6.25 2.74 -32.39
C LYS A 145 6.33 1.31 -31.86
N THR A 146 7.51 0.80 -31.58
CA THR A 146 7.71 -0.56 -31.03
C THR A 146 7.11 -0.67 -29.64
N MET A 147 7.31 0.35 -28.80
CA MET A 147 6.72 0.40 -27.46
C MET A 147 5.18 0.42 -27.52
N ALA A 148 4.60 1.22 -28.43
CA ALA A 148 3.16 1.29 -28.62
C ALA A 148 2.57 -0.04 -29.10
N VAL A 149 3.23 -0.73 -30.04
CA VAL A 149 2.78 -2.05 -30.52
C VAL A 149 2.86 -3.10 -29.41
N LEU A 150 3.94 -3.15 -28.63
CA LEU A 150 4.07 -4.05 -27.50
C LEU A 150 2.99 -3.79 -26.44
N LEU A 151 2.74 -2.54 -26.10
CA LEU A 151 1.69 -2.15 -25.17
C LEU A 151 0.31 -2.62 -25.66
N LEU A 152 -0.01 -2.35 -26.92
CA LEU A 152 -1.28 -2.75 -27.52
C LEU A 152 -1.44 -4.27 -27.52
N ALA A 153 -0.41 -5.01 -27.91
CA ALA A 153 -0.41 -6.47 -27.92
C ALA A 153 -0.67 -7.04 -26.51
N TRP A 154 0.03 -6.51 -25.50
CA TRP A 154 -0.16 -6.92 -24.10
C TRP A 154 -1.53 -6.54 -23.53
N LEU A 155 -2.08 -5.39 -23.92
CA LEU A 155 -3.44 -4.99 -23.56
C LEU A 155 -4.47 -5.95 -24.16
N VAL A 156 -4.35 -6.31 -25.43
CA VAL A 156 -5.25 -7.25 -26.09
C VAL A 156 -5.15 -8.64 -25.48
N VAL A 157 -3.95 -9.22 -25.43
CA VAL A 157 -3.71 -10.54 -24.86
C VAL A 157 -4.13 -10.59 -23.38
N GLY A 158 -3.73 -9.58 -22.60
CA GLY A 158 -4.07 -9.49 -21.20
C GLY A 158 -5.59 -9.42 -20.96
N SER A 159 -6.29 -8.60 -21.74
CA SER A 159 -7.75 -8.48 -21.67
C SER A 159 -8.44 -9.80 -21.97
N VAL A 160 -8.01 -10.53 -23.01
CA VAL A 160 -8.53 -11.85 -23.37
C VAL A 160 -8.27 -12.87 -22.27
N LEU A 161 -7.05 -12.92 -21.73
CA LEU A 161 -6.67 -13.84 -20.66
C LEU A 161 -7.48 -13.57 -19.38
N ILE A 162 -7.60 -12.32 -18.98
CA ILE A 162 -8.41 -11.93 -17.81
C ILE A 162 -9.88 -12.25 -18.02
N TRP A 163 -10.42 -11.99 -19.20
CA TRP A 163 -11.82 -12.28 -19.53
C TRP A 163 -12.12 -13.78 -19.51
N LYS A 164 -11.25 -14.60 -20.10
CA LYS A 164 -11.38 -16.08 -20.12
C LYS A 164 -11.16 -16.70 -18.73
N THR A 165 -10.45 -16.01 -17.82
CA THR A 165 -10.12 -16.57 -16.51
C THR A 165 -11.37 -16.56 -15.62
N LYS A 166 -11.81 -17.75 -15.22
CA LYS A 166 -12.93 -17.98 -14.27
C LYS A 166 -12.41 -18.73 -13.05
N GLY A 167 -13.23 -18.77 -12.00
CA GLY A 167 -12.98 -19.58 -10.81
C GLY A 167 -12.60 -18.78 -9.57
N SER A 168 -12.64 -19.52 -8.45
CA SER A 168 -12.34 -19.02 -7.11
C SER A 168 -10.83 -18.85 -6.87
N THR A 169 -10.51 -18.36 -5.69
CA THR A 169 -9.12 -18.31 -5.18
C THR A 169 -8.50 -19.71 -5.14
N PRO A 170 -7.30 -19.91 -5.71
CA PRO A 170 -6.63 -21.19 -5.66
C PRO A 170 -6.28 -21.58 -4.21
N LEU A 171 -6.36 -22.86 -3.86
CA LEU A 171 -6.07 -23.35 -2.52
C LEU A 171 -4.63 -23.06 -2.07
N TRP A 172 -3.66 -23.12 -2.98
CA TRP A 172 -2.27 -22.79 -2.68
C TRP A 172 -2.10 -21.34 -2.23
N PHE A 173 -2.92 -20.42 -2.76
CA PHE A 173 -2.83 -18.99 -2.43
C PHE A 173 -3.04 -18.73 -0.94
N ALA A 174 -4.01 -19.40 -0.32
CA ALA A 174 -4.27 -19.25 1.11
C ALA A 174 -3.08 -19.71 1.97
N ARG A 175 -2.33 -20.74 1.49
CA ARG A 175 -1.13 -21.25 2.20
C ARG A 175 0.04 -20.27 2.16
N VAL A 176 0.27 -19.63 1.01
CA VAL A 176 1.39 -18.69 0.82
C VAL A 176 1.00 -17.25 1.13
N PHE A 177 -0.28 -16.98 1.44
CA PHE A 177 -0.81 -15.64 1.69
C PHE A 177 0.02 -14.83 2.70
N PRO A 178 0.49 -15.39 3.86
CA PRO A 178 1.32 -14.63 4.78
C PRO A 178 2.58 -14.07 4.13
N VAL A 179 3.27 -14.87 3.32
CA VAL A 179 4.48 -14.44 2.60
C VAL A 179 4.13 -13.34 1.59
N LEU A 180 3.06 -13.54 0.84
CA LEU A 180 2.62 -12.58 -0.18
C LEU A 180 2.18 -11.24 0.44
N TYR A 181 1.56 -11.27 1.60
CA TYR A 181 1.16 -10.07 2.34
C TYR A 181 2.37 -9.23 2.75
N PHE A 182 3.38 -9.84 3.36
CA PHE A 182 4.62 -9.13 3.74
C PHE A 182 5.44 -8.71 2.52
N ALA A 183 5.54 -9.56 1.50
CA ALA A 183 6.23 -9.21 0.26
C ALA A 183 5.61 -8.01 -0.44
N SER A 184 4.27 -7.92 -0.48
CA SER A 184 3.55 -6.76 -1.04
C SER A 184 3.92 -5.46 -0.33
N ALA A 185 3.94 -5.47 1.01
CA ALA A 185 4.30 -4.29 1.80
C ALA A 185 5.78 -3.91 1.66
N LEU A 186 6.68 -4.90 1.66
CA LEU A 186 8.10 -4.69 1.46
C LEU A 186 8.41 -4.12 0.07
N LEU A 187 7.83 -4.72 -0.98
CA LEU A 187 8.01 -4.24 -2.36
C LEU A 187 7.47 -2.82 -2.53
N PHE A 188 6.36 -2.48 -1.88
CA PHE A 188 5.84 -1.13 -1.87
C PHE A 188 6.80 -0.14 -1.20
N GLY A 189 7.35 -0.47 -0.02
CA GLY A 189 8.38 0.33 0.60
C GLY A 189 9.61 0.49 -0.29
N LEU A 190 10.15 -0.61 -0.81
CA LEU A 190 11.34 -0.60 -1.66
C LEU A 190 11.14 0.20 -2.96
N ALA A 191 9.96 0.20 -3.55
CA ALA A 191 9.65 1.01 -4.72
C ALA A 191 9.85 2.52 -4.45
N HIS A 192 9.65 2.97 -3.21
CA HIS A 192 9.83 4.37 -2.81
C HIS A 192 11.31 4.78 -2.62
N ILE A 193 12.27 3.83 -2.68
CA ILE A 193 13.70 4.18 -2.69
C ILE A 193 14.03 5.09 -3.87
N SER A 194 13.34 4.91 -5.01
CA SER A 194 13.53 5.74 -6.20
C SER A 194 13.20 7.23 -6.01
N ASN A 195 12.51 7.58 -4.92
CA ASN A 195 12.23 8.98 -4.57
C ASN A 195 13.45 9.70 -3.96
N TYR A 196 14.52 8.96 -3.68
CA TYR A 196 15.76 9.48 -3.08
C TYR A 196 16.92 9.39 -4.06
N ASP A 197 18.04 10.06 -3.74
CA ASP A 197 19.29 9.89 -4.47
C ASP A 197 19.82 8.46 -4.29
N MET A 198 19.87 7.71 -5.39
CA MET A 198 20.25 6.31 -5.45
C MET A 198 21.76 6.04 -5.32
N SER A 199 22.58 7.04 -5.06
CA SER A 199 24.04 6.88 -4.95
C SER A 199 24.45 5.91 -3.82
N ARG A 200 23.61 5.79 -2.77
CA ARG A 200 23.83 4.90 -1.62
C ARG A 200 22.55 4.20 -1.19
N PRO A 201 22.04 3.24 -1.97
CA PRO A 201 20.70 2.68 -1.77
C PRO A 201 20.48 1.99 -0.40
N TRP A 202 21.53 1.41 0.19
CA TRP A 202 21.44 0.73 1.48
C TRP A 202 21.16 1.69 2.65
N VAL A 203 21.66 2.93 2.54
CA VAL A 203 21.40 3.99 3.53
C VAL A 203 19.93 4.43 3.52
N LEU A 204 19.23 4.17 2.42
CA LEU A 204 17.85 4.59 2.21
C LEU A 204 16.81 3.63 2.82
N LEU A 205 17.22 2.41 3.20
CA LEU A 205 16.29 1.41 3.74
C LEU A 205 15.45 1.90 4.95
N PRO A 206 16.01 2.61 5.94
CA PRO A 206 15.20 3.16 7.03
C PRO A 206 14.15 4.18 6.55
N PHE A 207 14.46 4.94 5.49
CA PHE A 207 13.61 6.02 5.01
C PHE A 207 12.36 5.55 4.25
N VAL A 208 12.32 4.29 3.84
CA VAL A 208 11.14 3.67 3.21
C VAL A 208 10.34 2.81 4.18
N LEU A 209 10.73 2.82 5.46
CA LEU A 209 9.99 2.11 6.51
C LEU A 209 8.55 2.62 6.70
N PRO A 210 8.27 3.94 6.67
CA PRO A 210 6.90 4.44 6.73
C PRO A 210 6.02 3.84 5.64
N GLN A 211 6.49 3.80 4.39
CA GLN A 211 5.76 3.22 3.27
C GLN A 211 5.55 1.70 3.44
N ALA A 212 6.54 0.99 3.96
CA ALA A 212 6.40 -0.44 4.24
C ALA A 212 5.35 -0.70 5.34
N ILE A 213 5.32 0.08 6.41
CA ILE A 213 4.33 -0.02 7.49
C ILE A 213 2.94 0.37 6.96
N ALA A 214 2.81 1.49 6.25
CA ALA A 214 1.57 1.87 5.57
C ALA A 214 1.11 0.74 4.63
N GLY A 215 2.05 0.11 3.93
CA GLY A 215 1.82 -1.05 3.08
C GLY A 215 1.18 -2.25 3.79
N LEU A 216 1.56 -2.52 5.03
CA LEU A 216 0.92 -3.54 5.85
C LEU A 216 -0.51 -3.14 6.22
N ILE A 217 -0.75 -1.88 6.58
CA ILE A 217 -2.09 -1.39 6.93
C ILE A 217 -3.01 -1.42 5.71
N PHE A 218 -2.54 -0.93 4.55
CA PHE A 218 -3.28 -0.94 3.29
C PHE A 218 -3.58 -2.36 2.82
N GLY A 219 -2.62 -3.30 2.97
CA GLY A 219 -2.81 -4.70 2.66
C GLY A 219 -3.88 -5.37 3.54
N PHE A 220 -3.94 -5.05 4.83
CA PHE A 220 -4.99 -5.48 5.73
C PHE A 220 -6.36 -4.93 5.31
N ALA A 221 -6.45 -3.61 5.06
CA ALA A 221 -7.67 -2.98 4.58
C ALA A 221 -8.15 -3.59 3.25
N ARG A 222 -7.21 -3.89 2.35
CA ARG A 222 -7.48 -4.54 1.05
C ARG A 222 -8.17 -5.88 1.17
N VAL A 223 -7.72 -6.74 2.05
CA VAL A 223 -8.29 -8.08 2.18
C VAL A 223 -9.56 -8.08 3.01
N ARG A 224 -9.69 -7.20 3.99
CA ARG A 224 -10.85 -7.10 4.87
C ARG A 224 -12.02 -6.36 4.23
N TYR A 225 -11.81 -5.19 3.65
CA TYR A 225 -12.87 -4.32 3.12
C TYR A 225 -12.90 -4.26 1.59
N GLY A 226 -11.81 -4.49 0.93
CA GLY A 226 -11.72 -4.42 -0.54
C GLY A 226 -10.87 -3.25 -1.05
N MET A 227 -10.87 -3.06 -2.37
CA MET A 227 -10.01 -2.08 -3.05
C MET A 227 -10.35 -0.63 -2.68
N TRP A 228 -11.61 -0.33 -2.42
CA TRP A 228 -12.01 1.02 -2.03
C TRP A 228 -11.32 1.49 -0.75
N ALA A 229 -11.16 0.58 0.23
CA ALA A 229 -10.63 0.94 1.54
C ALA A 229 -9.13 1.27 1.49
N ASN A 230 -8.33 0.44 0.79
CA ASN A 230 -6.89 0.72 0.68
C ASN A 230 -6.61 1.93 -0.21
N ILE A 231 -7.36 2.14 -1.30
CA ILE A 231 -7.27 3.37 -2.10
C ILE A 231 -7.66 4.60 -1.27
N ALA A 232 -8.74 4.53 -0.49
CA ALA A 232 -9.16 5.64 0.37
C ALA A 232 -8.10 5.95 1.44
N LEU A 233 -7.56 4.94 2.12
CA LEU A 233 -6.50 5.13 3.12
C LEU A 233 -5.26 5.79 2.50
N HIS A 234 -4.78 5.26 1.39
CA HIS A 234 -3.60 5.77 0.71
C HIS A 234 -3.83 7.20 0.19
N GLY A 235 -4.93 7.41 -0.52
CA GLY A 235 -5.27 8.73 -1.07
C GLY A 235 -5.46 9.80 0.01
N LEU A 236 -6.15 9.48 1.11
CA LEU A 236 -6.37 10.42 2.21
C LEU A 236 -5.09 10.72 2.99
N SER A 237 -4.20 9.73 3.22
CA SER A 237 -2.91 9.99 3.84
C SER A 237 -2.03 10.88 2.95
N ASN A 238 -1.95 10.58 1.65
CA ASN A 238 -1.22 11.43 0.71
C ASN A 238 -1.83 12.84 0.62
N ALA A 239 -3.16 12.97 0.60
CA ALA A 239 -3.82 14.28 0.59
C ALA A 239 -3.45 15.13 1.81
N LEU A 240 -3.37 14.51 2.99
CA LEU A 240 -2.94 15.20 4.21
C LEU A 240 -1.50 15.71 4.08
N PHE A 241 -0.55 14.84 3.74
CA PHE A 241 0.87 15.22 3.68
C PHE A 241 1.17 16.20 2.55
N LEU A 242 0.60 16.01 1.36
CA LEU A 242 0.74 16.96 0.26
C LEU A 242 0.06 18.29 0.60
N GLY A 243 -1.11 18.27 1.27
CA GLY A 243 -1.81 19.47 1.72
C GLY A 243 -0.97 20.28 2.71
N LEU A 244 -0.35 19.64 3.70
CA LEU A 244 0.58 20.28 4.64
C LEU A 244 1.79 20.88 3.90
N THR A 245 2.38 20.13 2.96
CA THR A 245 3.51 20.61 2.16
C THR A 245 3.14 21.82 1.28
N ILE A 246 1.94 21.81 0.69
CA ILE A 246 1.44 22.95 -0.12
C ILE A 246 1.15 24.17 0.77
N ALA A 247 0.66 23.96 1.97
CA ALA A 247 0.39 25.03 2.94
C ALA A 247 1.67 25.63 3.55
N GLY A 248 2.86 25.04 3.28
CA GLY A 248 4.14 25.53 3.81
C GLY A 248 4.41 25.12 5.26
N MET A 249 3.74 24.07 5.72
CA MET A 249 3.89 23.49 7.06
C MET A 249 4.82 22.28 7.06
#